data_8561566179d4e4637766ac97f223cc08
#
_entry.id   8561566179d4e4637766ac97f223cc08
#
_cell.length_a   1.000
_cell.length_b   1.000
_cell.length_c   1.000
_cell.angle_alpha   90.00
_cell.angle_beta   90.00
_cell.angle_gamma   90.00
#
_symmetry.space_group_name_H-M   'P 1'
#
loop_
_entity.id
_entity.type
_entity.pdbx_description
1 polymer ?
#
loop_
_entity_poly.entity_id
_entity_poly.type
_entity_poly.pdbx_seq_one_letter_code
_entity_poly.pdbx_strand_id
1 'polypeptide(L)'
;MSNKWEVCTMILGGGNVDQTVITRDWPYGSTVHVPYVSLAATDGVHRVVIDNGAYEVDTMKKPWAHRYPDEELSAALMNCMGWRPEDVDIIINTHLHYDHCGQNCRMPNAKIYVQCAEWEAACHPTPYERQYYHPEDYSKSRVNYFRWRFVDGDEEILPGL
;
A
#
# COMPACT_ATOMS: atom_id res chain seq x y z
N MET A 1 -8.62 -19.55 21.61
CA MET A 1 -9.51 -19.65 20.43
C MET A 1 -8.67 -19.17 19.26
N SER A 2 -8.59 -19.92 18.17
CA SER A 2 -7.87 -19.47 16.95
C SER A 2 -8.65 -18.27 16.40
N ASN A 3 -8.04 -17.09 16.38
CA ASN A 3 -8.63 -15.93 15.71
C ASN A 3 -8.69 -16.25 14.22
N LYS A 4 -9.89 -16.36 13.69
CA LYS A 4 -10.10 -16.58 12.26
C LYS A 4 -10.14 -15.21 11.59
N TRP A 5 -9.17 -14.94 10.73
CA TRP A 5 -9.16 -13.74 9.91
C TRP A 5 -9.99 -13.96 8.64
N GLU A 6 -10.83 -13.01 8.32
CA GLU A 6 -11.43 -12.85 7.00
C GLU A 6 -10.55 -11.91 6.19
N VAL A 7 -10.22 -12.31 4.96
CA VAL A 7 -9.31 -11.56 4.08
C VAL A 7 -9.95 -11.41 2.71
N CYS A 8 -9.88 -10.21 2.17
CA CYS A 8 -10.33 -9.88 0.82
C CYS A 8 -9.24 -9.15 0.05
N THR A 9 -8.99 -9.57 -1.19
CA THR A 9 -8.01 -8.92 -2.07
C THR A 9 -8.67 -7.78 -2.84
N MET A 10 -7.99 -6.64 -2.87
CA MET A 10 -8.39 -5.46 -3.65
C MET A 10 -7.31 -5.16 -4.69
N ILE A 11 -7.73 -4.65 -5.84
CA ILE A 11 -6.85 -4.02 -6.84
C ILE A 11 -7.09 -2.52 -6.76
N LEU A 12 -6.04 -1.75 -6.54
CA LEU A 12 -6.11 -0.31 -6.33
C LEU A 12 -5.40 0.47 -7.44
N GLY A 13 -5.55 0.01 -8.66
CA GLY A 13 -4.88 0.49 -9.86
C GLY A 13 -3.82 -0.46 -10.36
N GLY A 14 -3.02 0.00 -11.29
CA GLY A 14 -1.95 -0.80 -11.86
C GLY A 14 -1.15 -0.05 -12.92
N GLY A 15 -0.23 -0.76 -13.54
CA GLY A 15 0.59 -0.21 -14.61
C GLY A 15 0.96 -1.23 -15.67
N ASN A 16 1.02 -0.78 -16.92
CA ASN A 16 1.55 -1.55 -18.03
C ASN A 16 3.02 -1.18 -18.21
N VAL A 17 3.92 -2.06 -17.80
CA VAL A 17 5.36 -1.83 -17.82
C VAL A 17 6.06 -2.80 -18.77
N ASP A 18 7.26 -2.43 -19.22
CA ASP A 18 8.10 -3.40 -19.92
C ASP A 18 8.49 -4.52 -18.96
N GLN A 19 8.41 -5.77 -19.43
CA GLN A 19 8.63 -6.95 -18.59
C GLN A 19 10.04 -6.99 -17.99
N THR A 20 11.01 -6.32 -18.58
CA THR A 20 12.37 -6.19 -18.02
C THR A 20 12.41 -5.49 -16.66
N VAL A 21 11.36 -4.73 -16.31
CA VAL A 21 11.23 -4.09 -14.99
C VAL A 21 11.05 -5.12 -13.87
N ILE A 22 10.39 -6.23 -14.17
CA ILE A 22 10.04 -7.25 -13.16
C ILE A 22 10.75 -8.60 -13.40
N THR A 23 11.24 -8.86 -14.62
CA THR A 23 11.90 -10.12 -14.97
C THR A 23 13.29 -9.83 -15.54
N ARG A 24 14.31 -10.18 -14.77
CA ARG A 24 15.70 -10.03 -15.20
C ARG A 24 15.96 -10.81 -16.49
N ASP A 25 16.77 -10.25 -17.38
CA ASP A 25 17.22 -10.84 -18.65
C ASP A 25 16.08 -11.18 -19.64
N TRP A 26 14.88 -10.59 -19.45
CA TRP A 26 13.80 -10.69 -20.43
C TRP A 26 14.06 -9.80 -21.64
N PRO A 27 13.69 -10.21 -22.87
CA PRO A 27 13.81 -9.36 -24.04
C PRO A 27 13.02 -8.04 -23.90
N TYR A 28 13.64 -6.91 -24.20
CA TYR A 28 12.99 -5.61 -24.18
C TYR A 28 11.84 -5.54 -25.20
N GLY A 29 10.77 -4.82 -24.86
CA GLY A 29 9.63 -4.56 -25.75
C GLY A 29 8.39 -5.40 -25.45
N SER A 30 8.45 -6.32 -24.46
CA SER A 30 7.27 -7.05 -23.98
C SER A 30 6.59 -6.28 -22.87
N THR A 31 5.31 -5.93 -23.05
CA THR A 31 4.53 -5.25 -22.00
C THR A 31 3.82 -6.26 -21.12
N VAL A 32 3.87 -6.04 -19.81
CA VAL A 32 3.12 -6.80 -18.80
C VAL A 32 2.33 -5.85 -17.91
N HIS A 33 1.14 -6.28 -17.51
CA HIS A 33 0.32 -5.56 -16.52
C HIS A 33 0.74 -5.95 -15.11
N VAL A 34 1.02 -4.95 -14.27
CA VAL A 34 1.34 -5.10 -12.85
C VAL A 34 0.24 -4.43 -12.03
N PRO A 35 -0.64 -5.20 -11.37
CA PRO A 35 -1.68 -4.63 -10.51
C PRO A 35 -1.09 -4.13 -9.19
N TYR A 36 -1.66 -3.05 -8.63
CA TYR A 36 -1.40 -2.59 -7.26
C TYR A 36 -2.33 -3.37 -6.33
N VAL A 37 -1.79 -4.43 -5.74
CA VAL A 37 -2.55 -5.34 -4.89
C VAL A 37 -2.55 -4.82 -3.45
N SER A 38 -3.71 -4.89 -2.82
CA SER A 38 -3.93 -4.57 -1.42
C SER A 38 -4.80 -5.67 -0.78
N LEU A 39 -4.70 -5.84 0.53
CA LEU A 39 -5.56 -6.75 1.28
C LEU A 39 -6.35 -5.98 2.33
N ALA A 40 -7.65 -6.28 2.42
CA ALA A 40 -8.46 -5.91 3.57
C ALA A 40 -8.67 -7.14 4.44
N ALA A 41 -8.45 -7.02 5.75
CA ALA A 41 -8.54 -8.14 6.69
C ALA A 41 -9.25 -7.75 7.99
N THR A 42 -10.01 -8.69 8.59
CA THR A 42 -10.65 -8.47 9.88
C THR A 42 -10.71 -9.76 10.71
N ASP A 43 -10.58 -9.61 12.01
CA ASP A 43 -10.87 -10.65 13.03
C ASP A 43 -12.31 -10.52 13.59
N GLY A 44 -13.14 -9.65 13.00
CA GLY A 44 -14.48 -9.30 13.46
C GLY A 44 -14.51 -8.08 14.40
N VAL A 45 -13.36 -7.61 14.86
CA VAL A 45 -13.20 -6.43 15.74
C VAL A 45 -12.38 -5.34 15.05
N HIS A 46 -11.21 -5.71 14.54
CA HIS A 46 -10.28 -4.79 13.89
C HIS A 46 -10.44 -4.82 12.37
N ARG A 47 -10.23 -3.69 11.73
CA ARG A 47 -10.26 -3.50 10.28
C ARG A 47 -8.87 -3.09 9.83
N VAL A 48 -8.22 -4.00 9.13
CA VAL A 48 -6.81 -3.87 8.73
C VAL A 48 -6.72 -3.75 7.20
N VAL A 49 -5.89 -2.83 6.71
CA VAL A 49 -5.52 -2.75 5.29
C VAL A 49 -4.02 -2.98 5.18
N ILE A 50 -3.62 -3.91 4.31
CA ILE A 50 -2.22 -4.20 4.02
C ILE A 50 -1.92 -3.66 2.63
N ASP A 51 -1.04 -2.67 2.57
CA ASP A 51 -0.76 -1.81 1.44
C ASP A 51 -2.01 -1.09 0.91
N ASN A 52 -1.88 -0.03 0.12
CA ASN A 52 -3.04 0.77 -0.27
C ASN A 52 -2.92 1.50 -1.62
N GLY A 53 -2.00 1.06 -2.47
CA GLY A 53 -1.86 1.61 -3.81
C GLY A 53 -1.28 3.03 -3.85
N ALA A 54 -1.16 3.57 -5.06
CA ALA A 54 -0.64 4.91 -5.30
C ALA A 54 -1.67 5.99 -4.93
N TYR A 55 -1.21 7.18 -4.53
CA TYR A 55 -2.09 8.30 -4.16
C TYR A 55 -2.94 8.81 -5.32
N GLU A 56 -2.26 9.23 -6.38
CA GLU A 56 -2.89 9.78 -7.58
C GLU A 56 -2.24 9.18 -8.83
N VAL A 57 -2.88 8.21 -9.41
CA VAL A 57 -2.38 7.56 -10.63
C VAL A 57 -2.36 8.56 -11.81
N ASP A 58 -3.40 9.39 -11.91
CA ASP A 58 -3.56 10.35 -13.01
C ASP A 58 -2.54 11.51 -12.98
N THR A 59 -2.09 11.91 -11.77
CA THR A 59 -1.14 13.03 -11.61
C THR A 59 0.31 12.62 -11.73
N MET A 60 0.62 11.32 -11.66
CA MET A 60 1.98 10.82 -11.76
C MET A 60 2.62 11.04 -13.13
N LYS A 61 1.86 11.54 -14.13
CA LYS A 61 2.30 11.74 -15.53
C LYS A 61 2.98 10.48 -16.10
N LYS A 62 2.57 9.32 -15.63
CA LYS A 62 3.07 8.03 -16.09
C LYS A 62 2.01 7.42 -16.99
N PRO A 63 2.15 7.49 -18.33
CA PRO A 63 1.12 7.06 -19.28
C PRO A 63 0.80 5.55 -19.21
N TRP A 64 1.60 4.82 -18.49
CA TRP A 64 1.42 3.38 -18.27
C TRP A 64 0.63 3.06 -17.00
N ALA A 65 0.45 4.01 -16.06
CA ALA A 65 -0.31 3.79 -14.83
C ALA A 65 -1.80 4.12 -15.06
N HIS A 66 -2.68 3.35 -14.44
CA HIS A 66 -4.14 3.55 -14.51
C HIS A 66 -4.82 3.12 -13.22
N ARG A 67 -6.05 3.61 -13.05
CA ARG A 67 -7.00 3.18 -12.01
C ARG A 67 -8.41 3.28 -12.59
N TYR A 68 -9.18 2.22 -12.48
CA TYR A 68 -10.59 2.24 -12.83
C TYR A 68 -11.45 2.72 -11.66
N PRO A 69 -12.71 3.16 -11.89
CA PRO A 69 -13.56 3.69 -10.81
C PRO A 69 -13.80 2.72 -9.64
N ASP A 70 -13.87 1.42 -9.91
CA ASP A 70 -14.02 0.36 -8.91
C ASP A 70 -12.72 0.02 -8.17
N GLU A 71 -11.59 0.47 -8.68
CA GLU A 71 -10.26 0.38 -8.07
C GLU A 71 -9.94 1.59 -7.16
N GLU A 72 -10.80 2.60 -7.10
CA GLU A 72 -10.69 3.66 -6.10
C GLU A 72 -10.81 3.07 -4.70
N LEU A 73 -9.94 3.51 -3.77
CA LEU A 73 -9.84 2.93 -2.42
C LEU A 73 -11.21 2.82 -1.71
N SER A 74 -12.05 3.85 -1.82
CA SER A 74 -13.37 3.87 -1.20
C SER A 74 -14.32 2.85 -1.85
N ALA A 75 -14.28 2.71 -3.16
CA ALA A 75 -15.11 1.74 -3.89
C ALA A 75 -14.62 0.31 -3.61
N ALA A 76 -13.32 0.08 -3.66
CA ALA A 76 -12.72 -1.23 -3.40
C ALA A 76 -13.00 -1.71 -1.97
N LEU A 77 -12.81 -0.87 -0.95
CA LEU A 77 -13.14 -1.18 0.45
C LEU A 77 -14.62 -1.47 0.64
N MET A 78 -15.50 -0.67 0.03
CA MET A 78 -16.95 -0.86 0.12
C MET A 78 -17.37 -2.18 -0.55
N ASN A 79 -16.83 -2.50 -1.72
CA ASN A 79 -17.17 -3.73 -2.46
C ASN A 79 -16.62 -4.97 -1.75
N CYS A 80 -15.43 -4.86 -1.13
CA CYS A 80 -14.71 -5.96 -0.52
C CYS A 80 -15.25 -6.32 0.87
N MET A 81 -15.43 -5.32 1.73
CA MET A 81 -15.74 -5.48 3.15
C MET A 81 -16.92 -4.65 3.65
N GLY A 82 -17.53 -3.80 2.80
CA GLY A 82 -18.54 -2.85 3.24
C GLY A 82 -18.00 -1.70 4.10
N TRP A 83 -16.71 -1.39 4.01
CA TRP A 83 -16.06 -0.35 4.81
C TRP A 83 -15.87 0.95 4.03
N ARG A 84 -15.84 2.05 4.77
CA ARG A 84 -15.33 3.32 4.31
C ARG A 84 -13.85 3.46 4.75
N PRO A 85 -13.05 4.30 4.10
CA PRO A 85 -11.66 4.55 4.52
C PRO A 85 -11.53 5.00 5.98
N GLU A 86 -12.49 5.75 6.50
CA GLU A 86 -12.52 6.23 7.90
C GLU A 86 -12.77 5.11 8.92
N ASP A 87 -13.27 3.98 8.46
CA ASP A 87 -13.57 2.82 9.31
C ASP A 87 -12.32 1.94 9.56
N VAL A 88 -11.21 2.18 8.85
CA VAL A 88 -9.97 1.41 8.96
C VAL A 88 -9.22 1.79 10.24
N ASP A 89 -8.85 0.79 11.03
CA ASP A 89 -8.16 0.95 12.32
C ASP A 89 -6.63 0.86 12.17
N ILE A 90 -6.18 0.01 11.25
CA ILE A 90 -4.77 -0.33 11.08
C ILE A 90 -4.42 -0.38 9.59
N ILE A 91 -3.30 0.22 9.24
CA ILE A 91 -2.60 0.03 7.98
C ILE A 91 -1.29 -0.68 8.27
N ILE A 92 -0.96 -1.69 7.47
CA ILE A 92 0.36 -2.32 7.46
C ILE A 92 0.97 -2.05 6.09
N ASN A 93 2.06 -1.29 6.04
CA ASN A 93 2.82 -1.14 4.81
C ASN A 93 3.92 -2.21 4.77
N THR A 94 3.87 -3.07 3.75
CA THR A 94 4.93 -4.05 3.51
C THR A 94 6.23 -3.33 3.22
N HIS A 95 6.15 -2.22 2.48
CA HIS A 95 7.22 -1.27 2.24
C HIS A 95 6.64 0.10 1.80
N LEU A 96 7.50 1.11 1.61
CA LEU A 96 7.09 2.50 1.39
C LEU A 96 7.24 2.98 -0.06
N HIS A 97 7.24 2.10 -1.05
CA HIS A 97 7.09 2.51 -2.42
C HIS A 97 5.70 3.13 -2.65
N TYR A 98 5.62 4.07 -3.59
CA TYR A 98 4.42 4.87 -3.83
C TYR A 98 3.15 4.06 -4.12
N ASP A 99 3.30 2.89 -4.72
CA ASP A 99 2.22 1.97 -5.09
C ASP A 99 1.77 1.05 -3.93
N HIS A 100 2.39 1.17 -2.77
CA HIS A 100 2.05 0.44 -1.53
C HIS A 100 1.58 1.36 -0.40
N CYS A 101 2.14 2.57 -0.27
CA CYS A 101 1.84 3.47 0.86
C CYS A 101 1.14 4.78 0.45
N GLY A 102 0.91 5.00 -0.84
CA GLY A 102 0.47 6.30 -1.36
C GLY A 102 -0.84 6.82 -0.79
N GLN A 103 -1.77 5.93 -0.42
CA GLN A 103 -3.08 6.33 0.10
C GLN A 103 -3.20 6.27 1.63
N ASN A 104 -2.11 6.15 2.39
CA ASN A 104 -2.12 6.19 3.86
C ASN A 104 -2.90 7.37 4.45
N CYS A 105 -2.86 8.53 3.78
CA CYS A 105 -3.55 9.73 4.24
C CYS A 105 -5.07 9.66 4.08
N ARG A 106 -5.58 8.79 3.20
CA ARG A 106 -7.03 8.64 2.94
C ARG A 106 -7.76 7.84 4.02
N MET A 107 -7.04 7.15 4.89
CA MET A 107 -7.57 6.41 6.04
C MET A 107 -7.17 7.11 7.35
N PRO A 108 -7.85 8.23 7.72
CA PRO A 108 -7.33 9.19 8.72
C PRO A 108 -7.25 8.63 10.14
N ASN A 109 -8.04 7.61 10.47
CA ASN A 109 -8.14 7.05 11.82
C ASN A 109 -7.15 5.91 12.06
N ALA A 110 -6.57 5.34 11.00
CA ALA A 110 -5.71 4.18 11.10
C ALA A 110 -4.34 4.48 11.73
N LYS A 111 -3.85 3.58 12.58
CA LYS A 111 -2.42 3.47 12.93
C LYS A 111 -1.69 2.81 11.77
N ILE A 112 -0.46 3.25 11.47
CA ILE A 112 0.30 2.79 10.30
C ILE A 112 1.54 2.06 10.79
N TYR A 113 1.62 0.77 10.51
CA TYR A 113 2.75 -0.08 10.86
C TYR A 113 3.71 -0.21 9.68
N VAL A 114 5.00 -0.12 9.97
CA VAL A 114 6.09 -0.30 9.02
C VAL A 114 7.34 -0.80 9.74
N GLN A 115 8.17 -1.57 9.07
CA GLN A 115 9.48 -1.98 9.60
C GLN A 115 10.42 -0.77 9.76
N CYS A 116 11.18 -0.73 10.86
CA CYS A 116 12.22 0.28 11.09
C CYS A 116 13.20 0.35 9.93
N ALA A 117 13.65 -0.81 9.44
CA ALA A 117 14.60 -0.90 8.34
C ALA A 117 14.03 -0.30 7.04
N GLU A 118 12.75 -0.50 6.76
CA GLU A 118 12.10 0.09 5.59
C GLU A 118 11.97 1.61 5.71
N TRP A 119 11.62 2.10 6.90
CA TRP A 119 11.59 3.54 7.15
C TRP A 119 12.95 4.19 6.92
N GLU A 120 14.03 3.55 7.39
CA GLU A 120 15.38 4.03 7.16
C GLU A 120 15.76 4.02 5.68
N ALA A 121 15.43 2.94 4.95
CA ALA A 121 15.64 2.84 3.51
C ALA A 121 14.86 3.93 2.75
N ALA A 122 13.60 4.19 3.11
CA ALA A 122 12.80 5.24 2.51
C ALA A 122 13.34 6.65 2.77
N CYS A 123 13.96 6.88 3.94
CA CYS A 123 14.62 8.16 4.25
C CYS A 123 15.96 8.34 3.54
N HIS A 124 16.68 7.24 3.23
CA HIS A 124 18.00 7.23 2.61
C HIS A 124 18.09 6.27 1.41
N PRO A 125 17.19 6.42 0.40
CA PRO A 125 17.10 5.44 -0.68
C PRO A 125 18.35 5.43 -1.54
N THR A 126 18.70 4.25 -2.06
CA THR A 126 19.75 4.14 -3.07
C THR A 126 19.38 4.94 -4.33
N PRO A 127 20.35 5.35 -5.17
CA PRO A 127 20.05 6.08 -6.40
C PRO A 127 19.05 5.37 -7.32
N TYR A 128 19.06 4.04 -7.34
CA TYR A 128 18.14 3.22 -8.15
C TYR A 128 16.72 3.22 -7.58
N GLU A 129 16.57 3.08 -6.27
CA GLU A 129 15.28 2.95 -5.59
C GLU A 129 14.58 4.29 -5.38
N ARG A 130 15.32 5.41 -5.40
CA ARG A 130 14.79 6.76 -5.15
C ARG A 130 13.55 7.11 -5.98
N GLN A 131 13.44 6.58 -7.20
CA GLN A 131 12.31 6.82 -8.08
C GLN A 131 11.00 6.18 -7.62
N TYR A 132 11.05 5.22 -6.72
CA TYR A 132 9.89 4.50 -6.19
C TYR A 132 9.42 5.06 -4.85
N TYR A 133 10.29 5.76 -4.13
CA TYR A 133 9.95 6.43 -2.87
C TYR A 133 9.46 7.85 -3.16
N HIS A 134 8.23 8.14 -2.75
CA HIS A 134 7.65 9.47 -2.82
C HIS A 134 7.54 10.04 -1.40
N PRO A 135 8.51 10.86 -0.92
CA PRO A 135 8.54 11.34 0.47
C PRO A 135 7.27 12.03 0.93
N GLU A 136 6.49 12.61 0.02
CA GLU A 136 5.19 13.21 0.32
C GLU A 136 4.18 12.20 0.85
N ASP A 137 4.25 10.92 0.47
CA ASP A 137 3.27 9.91 0.84
C ASP A 137 3.39 9.50 2.32
N TYR A 138 4.57 9.67 2.91
CA TYR A 138 4.83 9.35 4.33
C TYR A 138 5.32 10.55 5.15
N SER A 139 5.49 11.73 4.55
CA SER A 139 5.88 12.94 5.24
C SER A 139 4.74 13.57 6.04
N LYS A 140 5.10 14.49 6.95
CA LYS A 140 4.13 15.22 7.79
C LYS A 140 3.09 16.02 7.01
N SER A 141 3.34 16.34 5.75
CA SER A 141 2.40 17.08 4.91
C SER A 141 1.13 16.28 4.59
N ARG A 142 1.22 14.97 4.53
CA ARG A 142 0.07 14.09 4.26
C ARG A 142 -0.30 13.19 5.44
N VAL A 143 0.68 12.71 6.19
CA VAL A 143 0.45 11.74 7.27
C VAL A 143 0.94 12.29 8.60
N ASN A 144 0.04 12.34 9.59
CA ASN A 144 0.43 12.72 10.94
C ASN A 144 1.44 11.70 11.50
N TYR A 145 2.63 12.19 11.89
CA TYR A 145 3.70 11.34 12.41
C TYR A 145 3.28 10.47 13.59
N PHE A 146 2.42 10.93 14.46
CA PHE A 146 1.93 10.15 15.62
C PHE A 146 1.10 8.92 15.26
N ARG A 147 0.74 8.75 14.01
CA ARG A 147 0.04 7.55 13.52
C ARG A 147 0.99 6.40 13.23
N TRP A 148 2.29 6.67 13.01
CA TRP A 148 3.28 5.67 12.70
C TRP A 148 3.60 4.78 13.91
N ARG A 149 3.75 3.50 13.64
CA ARG A 149 4.21 2.45 14.55
C ARG A 149 5.35 1.70 13.86
N PHE A 150 6.51 1.75 14.47
CA PHE A 150 7.71 1.14 13.92
C PHE A 150 7.91 -0.23 14.52
N VAL A 151 8.08 -1.24 13.67
CA VAL A 151 8.29 -2.64 14.03
C VAL A 151 9.76 -2.98 13.76
N ASP A 152 10.41 -3.70 14.65
CA ASP A 152 11.79 -4.12 14.53
C ASP A 152 11.88 -5.66 14.57
N GLY A 153 12.01 -6.28 13.40
CA GLY A 153 11.96 -7.72 13.23
C GLY A 153 10.55 -8.31 13.24
N ASP A 154 10.41 -9.52 13.76
CA ASP A 154 9.13 -10.23 13.81
C ASP A 154 8.31 -9.76 15.01
N GLU A 155 7.11 -9.26 14.76
CA GLU A 155 6.16 -8.80 15.78
C GLU A 155 4.73 -9.19 15.40
N GLU A 156 4.00 -9.76 16.35
CA GLU A 156 2.57 -10.01 16.22
C GLU A 156 1.82 -8.71 16.55
N ILE A 157 1.29 -8.04 15.51
CA ILE A 157 0.57 -6.75 15.64
C ILE A 157 -0.79 -6.96 16.31
N LEU A 158 -1.48 -8.02 15.92
CA LEU A 158 -2.72 -8.52 16.52
C LEU A 158 -2.66 -10.04 16.55
N PRO A 159 -3.42 -10.72 17.46
CA PRO A 159 -3.40 -12.17 17.54
C PRO A 159 -3.65 -12.87 16.19
N GLY A 160 -2.63 -13.54 15.67
CA GLY A 160 -2.65 -14.23 14.37
C GLY A 160 -2.35 -13.35 13.16
N LEU A 161 -1.85 -12.12 13.34
CA LEU A 161 -1.45 -11.20 12.29
C LEU A 161 -0.06 -10.60 12.56
#